data_46884d875520d3be8be2aa21de52fa43
#
_entry.id   46884d875520d3be8be2aa21de52fa43
#
_cell.length_a   1.000
_cell.length_b   1.000
_cell.length_c   1.000
_cell.angle_alpha   90.00
_cell.angle_beta   90.00
_cell.angle_gamma   90.00
#
_symmetry.space_group_name_H-M   'P 1'
#
loop_
_entity.id
_entity.type
_entity.pdbx_description
1 polymer ?
#
loop_
_entity_poly.entity_id
_entity_poly.type
_entity_poly.pdbx_seq_one_letter_code
_entity_poly.pdbx_strand_id
1 'polypeptide(L)'
;MTAVRTPTLAAAKLVFQRDMTLAWRRWDEVAQPLIFYVVVTTMFPLATTPDLSALREIGGGVVWVAALLASLLALEALFRADVEDGTTEQWVLSGQPLGYLLLAKVAAHWVLTGLPLVIMSPIVGTGLGLPTSVWGVLMFSLLLGTGTLSILGGIGAA
;
A
#
# COMPACT_ATOMS: atom_id res chain seq x y z
N MET A 1 34.01 -24.51 6.07
CA MET A 1 32.92 -23.77 6.73
C MET A 1 31.67 -23.96 5.86
N THR A 2 30.80 -24.87 6.23
CA THR A 2 29.50 -25.06 5.54
C THR A 2 28.61 -23.89 5.95
N ALA A 3 28.38 -22.94 5.02
CA ALA A 3 27.41 -21.88 5.22
C ALA A 3 26.03 -22.55 5.45
N VAL A 4 25.47 -22.35 6.63
CA VAL A 4 24.10 -22.78 6.94
C VAL A 4 23.19 -21.97 6.02
N ARG A 5 22.74 -22.58 4.92
CA ARG A 5 21.75 -21.96 4.02
C ARG A 5 20.43 -21.87 4.76
N THR A 6 20.04 -20.69 5.18
CA THR A 6 18.67 -20.45 5.69
C THR A 6 17.68 -20.86 4.63
N PRO A 7 16.63 -21.65 4.94
CA PRO A 7 15.61 -22.01 3.97
C PRO A 7 14.95 -20.75 3.43
N THR A 8 14.68 -20.70 2.13
CA THR A 8 14.18 -19.52 1.39
C THR A 8 12.96 -18.86 2.06
N LEU A 9 12.04 -19.68 2.58
CA LEU A 9 10.86 -19.18 3.32
C LEU A 9 11.24 -18.47 4.62
N ALA A 10 12.29 -18.94 5.32
CA ALA A 10 12.77 -18.28 6.54
C ALA A 10 13.40 -16.92 6.20
N ALA A 11 14.16 -16.83 5.09
CA ALA A 11 14.72 -15.58 4.63
C ALA A 11 13.62 -14.57 4.24
N ALA A 12 12.60 -14.99 3.49
CA ALA A 12 11.44 -14.17 3.14
C ALA A 12 10.69 -13.67 4.38
N LYS A 13 10.48 -14.55 5.38
CA LYS A 13 9.85 -14.17 6.64
C LYS A 13 10.67 -13.12 7.41
N LEU A 14 11.99 -13.22 7.39
CA LEU A 14 12.85 -12.24 8.04
C LEU A 14 12.77 -10.87 7.36
N VAL A 15 12.73 -10.81 6.02
CA VAL A 15 12.53 -9.57 5.27
C VAL A 15 11.19 -8.95 5.65
N PHE A 16 10.10 -9.71 5.61
CA PHE A 16 8.78 -9.23 6.00
C PHE A 16 8.74 -8.68 7.43
N GLN A 17 9.31 -9.41 8.40
CA GLN A 17 9.34 -8.98 9.81
C GLN A 17 10.22 -7.74 10.00
N ARG A 18 11.34 -7.64 9.28
CA ARG A 18 12.19 -6.45 9.30
C ARG A 18 11.41 -5.22 8.84
N ASP A 19 10.73 -5.31 7.70
CA ASP A 19 9.99 -4.19 7.14
C ASP A 19 8.81 -3.78 8.03
N MET A 20 8.10 -4.74 8.66
CA MET A 20 7.10 -4.44 9.68
C MET A 20 7.67 -3.67 10.87
N THR A 21 8.85 -4.06 11.33
CA THR A 21 9.51 -3.41 12.47
C THR A 21 10.02 -2.02 12.11
N LEU A 22 10.56 -1.86 10.91
CA LEU A 22 11.04 -0.56 10.40
C LEU A 22 9.88 0.41 10.20
N ALA A 23 8.76 -0.05 9.67
CA ALA A 23 7.55 0.76 9.49
C ALA A 23 7.03 1.33 10.81
N TRP A 24 7.12 0.57 11.91
CA TRP A 24 6.74 1.07 13.23
C TRP A 24 7.66 2.21 13.72
N ARG A 25 8.91 2.22 13.28
CA ARG A 25 9.87 3.28 13.61
C ARG A 25 9.75 4.50 12.70
N ARG A 26 9.26 4.30 11.46
CA ARG A 26 9.06 5.33 10.44
C ARG A 26 7.58 5.45 10.11
N TRP A 27 6.77 5.59 11.14
CA TRP A 27 5.32 5.64 11.00
C TRP A 27 4.84 6.82 10.15
N ASP A 28 5.64 7.88 10.06
CA ASP A 28 5.43 9.04 9.19
C ASP A 28 5.38 8.64 7.70
N GLU A 29 6.25 7.74 7.25
CA GLU A 29 6.25 7.23 5.87
C GLU A 29 4.98 6.40 5.57
N VAL A 30 4.47 5.67 6.56
CA VAL A 30 3.23 4.89 6.45
C VAL A 30 1.99 5.79 6.53
N ALA A 31 2.04 6.82 7.35
CA ALA A 31 0.94 7.75 7.55
C ALA A 31 0.74 8.69 6.36
N GLN A 32 1.80 9.06 5.64
CA GLN A 32 1.74 10.03 4.54
C GLN A 32 0.73 9.65 3.44
N PRO A 33 0.70 8.41 2.90
CA PRO A 33 -0.31 8.00 1.91
C PRO A 33 -1.74 8.03 2.47
N LEU A 34 -1.91 7.69 3.76
CA LEU A 34 -3.21 7.70 4.42
C LEU A 34 -3.73 9.13 4.62
N ILE A 35 -2.87 10.04 5.07
CA ILE A 35 -3.20 11.46 5.20
C ILE A 35 -3.57 12.03 3.82
N PHE A 36 -2.78 11.73 2.79
CA PHE A 36 -3.06 12.15 1.42
C PHE A 36 -4.43 11.64 0.95
N TYR A 37 -4.72 10.36 1.20
CA TYR A 37 -6.01 9.74 0.85
C TYR A 37 -7.20 10.46 1.51
N VAL A 38 -7.10 10.74 2.81
CA VAL A 38 -8.14 11.47 3.56
C VAL A 38 -8.29 12.90 3.04
N VAL A 39 -7.17 13.61 2.82
CA VAL A 39 -7.19 14.99 2.31
C VAL A 39 -7.85 15.04 0.94
N VAL A 40 -7.46 14.21 -0.01
CA VAL A 40 -8.04 14.20 -1.36
C VAL A 40 -9.54 13.91 -1.30
N THR A 41 -9.95 12.88 -0.56
CA THR A 41 -11.37 12.51 -0.45
C THR A 41 -12.22 13.56 0.24
N THR A 42 -11.68 14.30 1.21
CA THR A 42 -12.39 15.40 1.90
C THR A 42 -12.40 16.70 1.07
N MET A 43 -11.38 16.96 0.27
CA MET A 43 -11.35 18.13 -0.61
C MET A 43 -12.35 18.04 -1.77
N PHE A 44 -12.66 16.83 -2.21
CA PHE A 44 -13.54 16.62 -3.36
C PHE A 44 -14.96 17.20 -3.17
N PRO A 45 -15.66 16.95 -2.03
CA PRO A 45 -16.95 17.59 -1.76
C PRO A 45 -16.88 19.13 -1.71
N LEU A 46 -15.77 19.66 -1.22
CA LEU A 46 -15.57 21.11 -1.12
C LEU A 46 -15.30 21.76 -2.49
N ALA A 47 -14.69 21.02 -3.40
CA ALA A 47 -14.34 21.52 -4.73
C ALA A 47 -15.48 21.39 -5.76
N THR A 48 -16.45 20.50 -5.52
CA THR A 48 -17.54 20.24 -6.48
C THR A 48 -18.80 20.99 -6.08
N THR A 49 -19.84 20.30 -5.69
CA THR A 49 -21.13 20.89 -5.33
C THR A 49 -21.60 20.31 -4.00
N PRO A 50 -22.34 21.05 -3.17
CA PRO A 50 -22.89 20.57 -1.92
C PRO A 50 -24.04 19.58 -2.13
N ASP A 51 -24.37 19.20 -3.36
CA ASP A 51 -25.43 18.25 -3.66
C ASP A 51 -24.98 16.81 -3.35
N LEU A 52 -25.54 16.24 -2.29
CA LEU A 52 -25.29 14.88 -1.85
C LEU A 52 -25.66 13.81 -2.89
N SER A 53 -26.60 14.08 -3.77
CA SER A 53 -26.97 13.12 -4.83
C SER A 53 -25.88 12.99 -5.88
N ALA A 54 -25.33 14.11 -6.33
CA ALA A 54 -24.21 14.13 -7.26
C ALA A 54 -22.95 13.51 -6.64
N LEU A 55 -22.67 13.79 -5.36
CA LEU A 55 -21.54 13.19 -4.65
C LEU A 55 -21.65 11.67 -4.53
N ARG A 56 -22.84 11.13 -4.34
CA ARG A 56 -23.08 9.67 -4.30
C ARG A 56 -22.77 8.98 -5.62
N GLU A 57 -23.10 9.60 -6.74
CA GLU A 57 -22.86 9.02 -8.06
C GLU A 57 -21.36 8.87 -8.35
N ILE A 58 -20.55 9.85 -7.98
CA ILE A 58 -19.11 9.86 -8.27
C ILE A 58 -18.26 9.33 -7.10
N GLY A 59 -18.84 9.24 -5.89
CA GLY A 59 -18.10 8.97 -4.65
C GLY A 59 -17.26 7.70 -4.69
N GLY A 60 -17.77 6.62 -5.28
CA GLY A 60 -16.99 5.38 -5.44
C GLY A 60 -15.76 5.58 -6.31
N GLY A 61 -15.88 6.32 -7.40
CA GLY A 61 -14.77 6.71 -8.27
C GLY A 61 -13.75 7.59 -7.57
N VAL A 62 -14.22 8.57 -6.78
CA VAL A 62 -13.34 9.46 -5.99
C VAL A 62 -12.51 8.66 -4.99
N VAL A 63 -13.14 7.74 -4.24
CA VAL A 63 -12.44 6.86 -3.30
C VAL A 63 -11.40 6.01 -4.03
N TRP A 64 -11.73 5.46 -5.20
CA TRP A 64 -10.82 4.66 -6.02
C TRP A 64 -9.62 5.46 -6.53
N VAL A 65 -9.86 6.63 -7.12
CA VAL A 65 -8.78 7.50 -7.65
C VAL A 65 -7.88 7.96 -6.52
N ALA A 66 -8.45 8.37 -5.38
CA ALA A 66 -7.67 8.78 -4.22
C ALA A 66 -6.81 7.63 -3.67
N ALA A 67 -7.35 6.40 -3.60
CA ALA A 67 -6.61 5.22 -3.16
C ALA A 67 -5.50 4.84 -4.15
N LEU A 68 -5.73 4.97 -5.46
CA LEU A 68 -4.72 4.76 -6.50
C LEU A 68 -3.56 5.74 -6.35
N LEU A 69 -3.86 7.02 -6.22
CA LEU A 69 -2.84 8.07 -6.04
C LEU A 69 -2.05 7.88 -4.73
N ALA A 70 -2.73 7.54 -3.63
CA ALA A 70 -2.09 7.23 -2.36
C ALA A 70 -1.17 6.00 -2.46
N SER A 71 -1.61 4.95 -3.19
CA SER A 71 -0.80 3.76 -3.43
C SER A 71 0.45 4.06 -4.27
N LEU A 72 0.33 4.91 -5.30
CA LEU A 72 1.48 5.35 -6.10
C LEU A 72 2.48 6.15 -5.27
N LEU A 73 1.99 7.05 -4.41
CA LEU A 73 2.84 7.80 -3.48
C LEU A 73 3.61 6.87 -2.54
N ALA A 74 2.94 5.82 -2.02
CA ALA A 74 3.57 4.83 -1.16
C ALA A 74 4.64 3.99 -1.88
N LEU A 75 4.42 3.66 -3.16
CA LEU A 75 5.37 2.87 -3.96
C LEU A 75 6.70 3.60 -4.18
N GLU A 76 6.70 4.92 -4.23
CA GLU A 76 7.93 5.71 -4.36
C GLU A 76 8.91 5.45 -3.20
N ALA A 77 8.38 5.26 -1.98
CA ALA A 77 9.19 5.00 -0.80
C ALA A 77 9.65 3.53 -0.66
N LEU A 78 9.03 2.60 -1.41
CA LEU A 78 9.16 1.14 -1.21
C LEU A 78 10.60 0.62 -1.23
N PHE A 79 11.42 1.07 -2.18
CA PHE A 79 12.79 0.61 -2.35
C PHE A 79 13.85 1.66 -2.01
N ARG A 80 13.44 2.91 -1.76
CA ARG A 80 14.36 4.01 -1.51
C ARG A 80 15.33 3.68 -0.35
N ALA A 81 14.80 3.27 0.79
CA ALA A 81 15.61 2.95 1.96
C ALA A 81 16.57 1.77 1.72
N ASP A 82 16.13 0.72 1.00
CA ASP A 82 16.98 -0.44 0.75
C ASP A 82 18.09 -0.16 -0.26
N VAL A 83 17.87 0.76 -1.19
CA VAL A 83 18.91 1.23 -2.11
C VAL A 83 19.93 2.10 -1.35
N GLU A 84 19.45 3.03 -0.52
CA GLU A 84 20.31 3.91 0.28
C GLU A 84 21.16 3.14 1.29
N ASP A 85 20.61 2.08 1.90
CA ASP A 85 21.29 1.25 2.91
C ASP A 85 22.13 0.10 2.30
N GLY A 86 22.16 -0.06 0.97
CA GLY A 86 22.86 -1.15 0.28
C GLY A 86 22.28 -2.54 0.56
N THR A 87 21.03 -2.62 1.03
CA THR A 87 20.34 -3.90 1.33
C THR A 87 20.09 -4.69 0.06
N THR A 88 19.79 -4.00 -1.05
CA THR A 88 19.52 -4.63 -2.36
C THR A 88 20.73 -5.42 -2.86
N GLU A 89 21.95 -4.86 -2.72
CA GLU A 89 23.20 -5.54 -3.08
C GLU A 89 23.43 -6.78 -2.20
N GLN A 90 23.12 -6.69 -0.92
CA GLN A 90 23.25 -7.83 0.00
C GLN A 90 22.28 -8.97 -0.38
N TRP A 91 21.08 -8.67 -0.87
CA TRP A 91 20.15 -9.68 -1.36
C TRP A 91 20.70 -10.42 -2.58
N VAL A 92 21.27 -9.69 -3.53
CA VAL A 92 21.90 -10.29 -4.73
C VAL A 92 23.07 -11.19 -4.31
N LEU A 93 23.89 -10.77 -3.36
CA LEU A 93 25.05 -11.52 -2.86
C LEU A 93 24.67 -12.71 -1.96
N SER A 94 23.46 -12.73 -1.40
CA SER A 94 23.00 -13.78 -0.47
C SER A 94 22.83 -15.16 -1.10
N GLY A 95 22.76 -15.23 -2.46
CA GLY A 95 22.49 -16.47 -3.19
C GLY A 95 21.06 -17.02 -2.97
N GLN A 96 20.18 -16.24 -2.34
CA GLN A 96 18.76 -16.58 -2.21
C GLN A 96 17.99 -16.21 -3.49
N PRO A 97 16.91 -16.94 -3.84
CA PRO A 97 16.07 -16.56 -4.98
C PRO A 97 15.44 -15.18 -4.72
N LEU A 98 15.89 -14.18 -5.46
CA LEU A 98 15.51 -12.77 -5.28
C LEU A 98 13.99 -12.55 -5.31
N GLY A 99 13.29 -13.31 -6.16
CA GLY A 99 11.83 -13.21 -6.29
C GLY A 99 11.06 -13.46 -4.99
N TYR A 100 11.51 -14.36 -4.13
CA TYR A 100 10.86 -14.58 -2.83
C TYR A 100 11.09 -13.44 -1.85
N LEU A 101 12.25 -12.81 -1.89
CA LEU A 101 12.58 -11.66 -1.05
C LEU A 101 11.77 -10.44 -1.49
N LEU A 102 11.67 -10.21 -2.80
CA LEU A 102 10.84 -9.14 -3.38
C LEU A 102 9.36 -9.34 -3.08
N LEU A 103 8.84 -10.56 -3.21
CA LEU A 103 7.45 -10.86 -2.85
C LEU A 103 7.16 -10.61 -1.37
N ALA A 104 8.09 -10.98 -0.48
CA ALA A 104 7.94 -10.71 0.94
C ALA A 104 7.91 -9.21 1.23
N LYS A 105 8.75 -8.42 0.55
CA LYS A 105 8.78 -6.97 0.66
C LYS A 105 7.50 -6.32 0.14
N VAL A 106 7.04 -6.71 -1.04
CA VAL A 106 5.78 -6.23 -1.63
C VAL A 106 4.59 -6.58 -0.74
N ALA A 107 4.58 -7.78 -0.16
CA ALA A 107 3.53 -8.18 0.78
C ALA A 107 3.56 -7.32 2.06
N ALA A 108 4.74 -7.05 2.61
CA ALA A 108 4.89 -6.15 3.76
C ALA A 108 4.38 -4.73 3.44
N HIS A 109 4.78 -4.19 2.29
CA HIS A 109 4.33 -2.89 1.81
C HIS A 109 2.81 -2.83 1.67
N TRP A 110 2.19 -3.83 1.03
CA TRP A 110 0.75 -3.88 0.87
C TRP A 110 0.00 -3.93 2.20
N VAL A 111 0.49 -4.71 3.17
CA VAL A 111 -0.09 -4.76 4.53
C VAL A 111 0.02 -3.41 5.24
N LEU A 112 1.11 -2.67 5.03
CA LEU A 112 1.36 -1.39 5.69
C LEU A 112 0.63 -0.21 5.04
N THR A 113 0.40 -0.26 3.74
CA THR A 113 -0.17 0.87 2.98
C THR A 113 -1.50 0.51 2.33
N GLY A 114 -1.59 -0.56 1.57
CA GLY A 114 -2.80 -0.96 0.86
C GLY A 114 -3.94 -1.35 1.79
N LEU A 115 -3.66 -2.20 2.78
CA LEU A 115 -4.68 -2.67 3.71
C LEU A 115 -5.31 -1.53 4.55
N PRO A 116 -4.54 -0.58 5.12
CA PRO A 116 -5.12 0.59 5.78
C PRO A 116 -6.02 1.44 4.88
N LEU A 117 -5.67 1.63 3.60
CA LEU A 117 -6.53 2.34 2.63
C LEU A 117 -7.88 1.63 2.46
N VAL A 118 -7.87 0.29 2.36
CA VAL A 118 -9.09 -0.52 2.29
C VAL A 118 -9.93 -0.36 3.55
N ILE A 119 -9.31 -0.43 4.73
CA ILE A 119 -10.01 -0.30 6.01
C ILE A 119 -10.60 1.11 6.19
N MET A 120 -9.92 2.15 5.70
CA MET A 120 -10.40 3.52 5.78
C MET A 120 -11.47 3.86 4.73
N SER A 121 -11.62 3.07 3.67
CA SER A 121 -12.54 3.36 2.58
C SER A 121 -14.02 3.52 3.00
N PRO A 122 -14.59 2.74 3.95
CA PRO A 122 -15.94 3.01 4.45
C PRO A 122 -16.05 4.35 5.18
N ILE A 123 -15.00 4.75 5.93
CA ILE A 123 -15.00 6.00 6.70
C ILE A 123 -15.07 7.19 5.74
N VAL A 124 -14.18 7.24 4.74
CA VAL A 124 -14.21 8.32 3.74
C VAL A 124 -15.42 8.24 2.82
N GLY A 125 -15.91 7.02 2.52
CA GLY A 125 -17.13 6.79 1.75
C GLY A 125 -18.38 7.35 2.42
N THR A 126 -18.48 7.28 3.76
CA THR A 126 -19.58 7.93 4.49
C THR A 126 -19.56 9.44 4.35
N GLY A 127 -18.36 10.06 4.35
CA GLY A 127 -18.19 11.49 4.10
C GLY A 127 -18.68 11.93 2.71
N LEU A 128 -18.62 11.02 1.71
CA LEU A 128 -19.15 11.22 0.36
C LEU A 128 -20.61 10.78 0.22
N GLY A 129 -21.28 10.39 1.30
CA GLY A 129 -22.68 9.96 1.30
C GLY A 129 -22.91 8.59 0.69
N LEU A 130 -21.90 7.73 0.52
CA LEU A 130 -22.04 6.39 -0.03
C LEU A 130 -22.88 5.50 0.89
N PRO A 131 -23.89 4.77 0.35
CA PRO A 131 -24.70 3.86 1.15
C PRO A 131 -23.89 2.63 1.58
N THR A 132 -24.24 2.08 2.74
CA THR A 132 -23.58 0.89 3.31
C THR A 132 -23.62 -0.34 2.40
N SER A 133 -24.60 -0.42 1.51
CA SER A 133 -24.76 -1.52 0.55
C SER A 133 -23.61 -1.64 -0.46
N VAL A 134 -22.88 -0.54 -0.73
CA VAL A 134 -21.74 -0.57 -1.67
C VAL A 134 -20.39 -0.82 -0.99
N TRP A 135 -20.31 -0.77 0.34
CA TRP A 135 -19.04 -0.90 1.04
C TRP A 135 -18.32 -2.22 0.79
N GLY A 136 -19.07 -3.32 0.78
CA GLY A 136 -18.49 -4.64 0.52
C GLY A 136 -17.81 -4.72 -0.85
N VAL A 137 -18.47 -4.22 -1.88
CA VAL A 137 -17.94 -4.18 -3.25
C VAL A 137 -16.73 -3.23 -3.32
N LEU A 138 -16.84 -2.05 -2.70
CA LEU A 138 -15.78 -1.05 -2.68
C LEU A 138 -14.52 -1.60 -1.98
N MET A 139 -14.66 -2.15 -0.78
CA MET A 139 -13.53 -2.73 -0.03
C MET A 139 -12.89 -3.89 -0.78
N PHE A 140 -13.69 -4.81 -1.35
CA PHE A 140 -13.18 -5.94 -2.09
C PHE A 140 -12.44 -5.52 -3.36
N SER A 141 -13.00 -4.56 -4.11
CA SER A 141 -12.36 -4.04 -5.31
C SER A 141 -11.05 -3.30 -4.99
N LEU A 142 -11.02 -2.50 -3.92
CA LEU A 142 -9.80 -1.82 -3.45
C LEU A 142 -8.75 -2.82 -2.97
N LEU A 143 -9.15 -3.88 -2.25
CA LEU A 143 -8.24 -4.92 -1.79
C LEU A 143 -7.51 -5.58 -2.96
N LEU A 144 -8.24 -5.94 -4.02
CA LEU A 144 -7.64 -6.50 -5.23
C LEU A 144 -6.80 -5.46 -5.98
N GLY A 145 -7.32 -4.23 -6.11
CA GLY A 145 -6.66 -3.15 -6.85
C GLY A 145 -5.35 -2.72 -6.19
N THR A 146 -5.35 -2.43 -4.90
CA THR A 146 -4.13 -2.04 -4.16
C THR A 146 -3.10 -3.18 -4.13
N GLY A 147 -3.54 -4.44 -3.99
CA GLY A 147 -2.68 -5.61 -4.08
C GLY A 147 -2.00 -5.72 -5.46
N THR A 148 -2.77 -5.57 -6.54
CA THR A 148 -2.25 -5.58 -7.91
C THR A 148 -1.27 -4.43 -8.15
N LEU A 149 -1.59 -3.22 -7.68
CA LEU A 149 -0.70 -2.05 -7.79
C LEU A 149 0.61 -2.28 -7.03
N SER A 150 0.57 -2.86 -5.83
CA SER A 150 1.76 -3.17 -5.05
C SER A 150 2.67 -4.18 -5.77
N ILE A 151 2.09 -5.19 -6.40
CA ILE A 151 2.86 -6.18 -7.19
C ILE A 151 3.48 -5.52 -8.42
N LEU A 152 2.68 -4.78 -9.21
CA LEU A 152 3.16 -4.09 -10.41
C LEU A 152 4.23 -3.05 -10.09
N GLY A 153 4.03 -2.27 -9.02
CA GLY A 153 5.01 -1.31 -8.53
C GLY A 153 6.29 -1.98 -8.05
N GLY A 154 6.18 -3.11 -7.35
CA GLY A 154 7.32 -3.91 -6.93
C GLY A 154 8.14 -4.46 -8.10
N ILE A 155 7.48 -4.88 -9.19
CA ILE A 155 8.16 -5.34 -10.42
C ILE A 155 8.82 -4.16 -11.15
N GLY A 156 8.15 -3.00 -11.19
CA GLY A 156 8.68 -1.83 -11.90
C GLY A 156 9.84 -1.14 -11.19
N ALA A 157 10.01 -1.36 -9.89
CA ALA A 157 11.06 -0.76 -9.06
C ALA A 157 12.24 -1.72 -8.78
N ALA A 158 12.13 -3.01 -9.17
CA ALA A 158 13.16 -4.04 -9.01
C ALA A 158 14.10 -4.09 -10.22
#